data_d3110b5b0aaeed4ef337242bee9bda9d
#
_entry.id   d3110b5b0aaeed4ef337242bee9bda9d
#
_cell.length_a   1.000
_cell.length_b   1.000
_cell.length_c   1.000
_cell.angle_alpha   90.00
_cell.angle_beta   90.00
_cell.angle_gamma   90.00
#
_symmetry.space_group_name_H-M   'P 1'
#
loop_
_entity.id
_entity.type
_entity.pdbx_description
1 polymer ?
#
loop_
_entity_poly.entity_id
_entity_poly.type
_entity_poly.pdbx_seq_one_letter_code
_entity_poly.pdbx_strand_id
1 'polypeptide(L)'
;MSDLEFMRMALEEAQACAQAGEVPIGAVLVRGEEILVRGGNRTIRDCDPTAHAEIVVLREAARKIGNYRLLDATLYVTLEPCAMCAGAIVQARVPRVVYGADDPKGGAFRTCFELLTNTKLNHQVEVAPGVLGEEAASLLQTFFAARR
;
A
#
# COMPACT_ATOMS: atom_id res chain seq x y z
N MET A 1 -16.77 -2.27 8.66
CA MET A 1 -16.48 -2.63 7.26
C MET A 1 -15.47 -3.77 7.22
N SER A 2 -15.50 -4.56 6.19
CA SER A 2 -14.62 -5.72 6.02
C SER A 2 -13.33 -5.36 5.27
N ASP A 3 -12.35 -6.25 5.33
CA ASP A 3 -11.13 -6.12 4.53
C ASP A 3 -11.44 -5.99 3.04
N LEU A 4 -12.44 -6.73 2.57
CA LEU A 4 -12.88 -6.68 1.17
C LEU A 4 -13.36 -5.29 0.78
N GLU A 5 -14.15 -4.65 1.63
CA GLU A 5 -14.68 -3.31 1.37
C GLU A 5 -13.58 -2.25 1.36
N PHE A 6 -12.64 -2.31 2.30
CA PHE A 6 -11.51 -1.39 2.32
C PHE A 6 -10.57 -1.61 1.13
N MET A 7 -10.37 -2.87 0.74
CA MET A 7 -9.56 -3.16 -0.45
C MET A 7 -10.23 -2.64 -1.74
N ARG A 8 -11.56 -2.69 -1.82
CA ARG A 8 -12.26 -2.06 -2.96
C ARG A 8 -11.99 -0.57 -3.05
N MET A 9 -11.95 0.10 -1.92
CA MET A 9 -11.60 1.53 -1.88
C MET A 9 -10.16 1.76 -2.37
N ALA A 10 -9.24 0.89 -1.98
CA ALA A 10 -7.86 0.95 -2.47
C ALA A 10 -7.80 0.76 -3.99
N LEU A 11 -8.60 -0.17 -4.53
CA LEU A 11 -8.69 -0.38 -5.98
C LEU A 11 -9.27 0.84 -6.71
N GLU A 12 -10.24 1.53 -6.11
CA GLU A 12 -10.75 2.78 -6.67
C GLU A 12 -9.65 3.84 -6.77
N GLU A 13 -8.80 3.95 -5.75
CA GLU A 13 -7.64 4.85 -5.79
C GLU A 13 -6.64 4.44 -6.85
N ALA A 14 -6.44 3.13 -7.04
CA ALA A 14 -5.56 2.62 -8.10
C ALA A 14 -6.11 2.97 -9.49
N GLN A 15 -7.42 2.85 -9.70
CA GLN A 15 -8.06 3.22 -10.96
C GLN A 15 -7.91 4.72 -11.24
N ALA A 16 -8.06 5.56 -10.23
CA ALA A 16 -7.85 7.00 -10.35
C ALA A 16 -6.40 7.31 -10.74
N CYS A 17 -5.44 6.57 -10.22
CA CYS A 17 -4.04 6.67 -10.61
C CYS A 17 -3.84 6.37 -12.10
N ALA A 18 -4.43 5.28 -12.59
CA ALA A 18 -4.33 4.90 -14.00
C ALA A 18 -4.85 6.02 -14.91
N GLN A 19 -5.98 6.63 -14.55
CA GLN A 19 -6.56 7.74 -15.30
C GLN A 19 -5.67 8.97 -15.31
N ALA A 20 -4.88 9.16 -14.25
CA ALA A 20 -3.93 10.27 -14.14
C ALA A 20 -2.55 9.95 -14.74
N GLY A 21 -2.37 8.79 -15.37
CA GLY A 21 -1.10 8.40 -15.96
C GLY A 21 -0.09 7.79 -14.99
N GLU A 22 -0.50 7.52 -13.77
CA GLU A 22 0.33 6.87 -12.75
C GLU A 22 0.14 5.37 -12.76
N VAL A 23 1.15 4.63 -12.32
CA VAL A 23 1.02 3.18 -12.11
C VAL A 23 -0.13 2.93 -11.13
N PRO A 24 -1.10 2.06 -11.48
CA PRO A 24 -2.33 1.89 -10.68
C PRO A 24 -2.12 1.08 -9.41
N ILE A 25 -1.62 1.73 -8.39
CA ILE A 25 -1.49 1.20 -7.05
C ILE A 25 -2.19 2.17 -6.12
N GLY A 26 -3.12 1.66 -5.33
CA GLY A 26 -3.89 2.45 -4.39
C GLY A 26 -3.75 1.93 -2.98
N ALA A 27 -3.99 2.81 -2.01
CA ALA A 27 -3.90 2.47 -0.60
C ALA A 27 -4.95 3.23 0.22
N VAL A 28 -5.36 2.59 1.31
CA VAL A 28 -6.27 3.17 2.31
C VAL A 28 -5.70 2.86 3.68
N LEU A 29 -5.58 3.87 4.53
CA LEU A 29 -5.16 3.68 5.91
C LEU A 29 -6.35 3.90 6.84
N VAL A 30 -6.62 2.91 7.69
CA VAL A 30 -7.82 2.84 8.53
C VAL A 30 -7.42 2.70 9.99
N ARG A 31 -8.14 3.38 10.87
CA ARG A 31 -8.00 3.21 12.32
C ARG A 31 -9.37 2.82 12.87
N GLY A 32 -9.52 1.56 13.30
CA GLY A 32 -10.84 1.01 13.63
C GLY A 32 -11.73 0.99 12.39
N GLU A 33 -12.86 1.69 12.43
CA GLU A 33 -13.76 1.86 11.28
C GLU A 33 -13.54 3.20 10.56
N GLU A 34 -12.64 4.03 11.07
CA GLU A 34 -12.37 5.36 10.52
C GLU A 34 -11.33 5.31 9.41
N ILE A 35 -11.69 5.77 8.23
CA ILE A 35 -10.76 5.95 7.13
C ILE A 35 -9.96 7.23 7.40
N LEU A 36 -8.66 7.09 7.68
CA LEU A 36 -7.79 8.23 7.93
C LEU A 36 -7.39 8.91 6.62
N VAL A 37 -6.95 8.12 5.64
CA VAL A 37 -6.42 8.63 4.37
C VAL A 37 -6.67 7.60 3.28
N ARG A 38 -6.95 8.10 2.08
CA ARG A 38 -6.97 7.32 0.85
C ARG A 38 -6.00 7.98 -0.13
N GLY A 39 -5.30 7.19 -0.91
CA GLY A 39 -4.40 7.74 -1.92
C GLY A 39 -3.81 6.68 -2.83
N GLY A 40 -2.96 7.12 -3.72
CA GLY A 40 -2.34 6.23 -4.70
C GLY A 40 -0.97 6.73 -5.10
N ASN A 41 -0.35 6.00 -6.00
CA ASN A 41 0.98 6.30 -6.53
C ASN A 41 1.01 7.69 -7.16
N ARG A 42 2.04 8.48 -6.86
CA ARG A 42 2.21 9.86 -7.33
C ARG A 42 3.63 10.14 -7.81
N THR A 43 4.39 9.12 -8.15
CA THR A 43 5.82 9.30 -8.51
C THR A 43 6.01 10.25 -9.68
N ILE A 44 5.13 10.21 -10.67
CA ILE A 44 5.22 11.08 -11.85
C ILE A 44 4.70 12.48 -11.53
N ARG A 45 3.49 12.57 -10.99
CA ARG A 45 2.84 13.87 -10.70
C ARG A 45 3.65 14.72 -9.72
N ASP A 46 4.24 14.09 -8.71
CA ASP A 46 4.99 14.78 -7.66
C ASP A 46 6.50 14.84 -7.95
N CYS A 47 6.95 14.25 -9.06
CA CYS A 47 8.39 14.12 -9.38
C CYS A 47 9.17 13.59 -8.19
N ASP A 48 8.62 12.55 -7.54
CA ASP A 48 9.14 11.99 -6.29
C ASP A 48 9.26 10.47 -6.42
N PRO A 49 10.50 9.93 -6.50
CA PRO A 49 10.69 8.49 -6.65
C PRO A 49 10.21 7.67 -5.46
N THR A 50 9.98 8.32 -4.31
CA THR A 50 9.49 7.63 -3.11
C THR A 50 7.97 7.69 -2.97
N ALA A 51 7.25 8.43 -3.82
CA ALA A 51 5.81 8.65 -3.68
C ALA A 51 4.98 7.45 -4.14
N HIS A 52 5.28 6.26 -3.64
CA HIS A 52 4.43 5.09 -3.75
C HIS A 52 3.16 5.30 -2.93
N ALA A 53 2.10 4.58 -3.26
CA ALA A 53 0.81 4.70 -2.59
C ALA A 53 0.94 4.63 -1.06
N GLU A 54 1.74 3.69 -0.57
CA GLU A 54 1.97 3.50 0.86
C GLU A 54 2.63 4.73 1.50
N ILE A 55 3.66 5.26 0.86
CA ILE A 55 4.37 6.46 1.38
C ILE A 55 3.43 7.65 1.41
N VAL A 56 2.63 7.83 0.37
CA VAL A 56 1.65 8.94 0.28
C VAL A 56 0.69 8.89 1.47
N VAL A 57 0.08 7.73 1.74
CA VAL A 57 -0.92 7.63 2.82
C VAL A 57 -0.29 7.66 4.20
N LEU A 58 0.91 7.07 4.38
CA LEU A 58 1.60 7.10 5.67
C LEU A 58 1.96 8.54 6.06
N ARG A 59 2.51 9.31 5.14
CA ARG A 59 2.86 10.71 5.38
C ARG A 59 1.65 11.55 5.76
N GLU A 60 0.59 11.43 5.00
CA GLU A 60 -0.61 12.23 5.21
C GLU A 60 -1.29 11.87 6.54
N ALA A 61 -1.38 10.57 6.85
CA ALA A 61 -1.96 10.11 8.12
C ALA A 61 -1.15 10.59 9.32
N ALA A 62 0.18 10.49 9.25
CA ALA A 62 1.06 10.93 10.33
C ALA A 62 0.89 12.42 10.62
N ARG A 63 0.80 13.24 9.58
CA ARG A 63 0.55 14.67 9.72
C ARG A 63 -0.83 14.94 10.30
N LYS A 64 -1.84 14.21 9.84
CA LYS A 64 -3.24 14.37 10.27
C LYS A 64 -3.40 14.08 11.76
N ILE A 65 -2.78 13.02 12.26
CA ILE A 65 -2.88 12.66 13.68
C ILE A 65 -1.79 13.28 14.55
N GLY A 66 -0.79 13.90 13.95
CA GLY A 66 0.31 14.57 14.68
C GLY A 66 1.29 13.61 15.32
N ASN A 67 1.49 12.41 14.75
CA ASN A 67 2.40 11.40 15.29
C ASN A 67 2.92 10.53 14.15
N TYR A 68 4.23 10.28 14.11
CA TYR A 68 4.80 9.40 13.09
C TYR A 68 4.49 7.92 13.34
N ARG A 69 4.12 7.55 14.55
CA ARG A 69 3.72 6.16 14.88
C ARG A 69 2.22 6.00 14.71
N LEU A 70 1.84 5.05 13.86
CA LEU A 70 0.46 4.79 13.49
C LEU A 70 -0.03 3.49 14.14
N LEU A 71 -0.03 3.49 15.48
CA LEU A 71 -0.09 2.29 16.32
C LEU A 71 -1.38 1.45 16.16
N ASP A 72 -2.49 2.08 15.82
CA ASP A 72 -3.79 1.41 15.72
C ASP A 72 -4.28 1.29 14.28
N ALA A 73 -3.40 1.48 13.31
CA ALA A 73 -3.78 1.55 11.91
C ALA A 73 -3.68 0.19 11.21
N THR A 74 -4.53 0.00 10.19
CA THR A 74 -4.41 -1.06 9.20
C THR A 74 -4.21 -0.41 7.84
N LEU A 75 -3.19 -0.85 7.11
CA LEU A 75 -2.92 -0.36 5.76
C LEU A 75 -3.44 -1.37 4.75
N TYR A 76 -4.30 -0.90 3.85
CA TYR A 76 -4.77 -1.67 2.70
C TYR A 76 -4.06 -1.14 1.46
N VAL A 77 -3.42 -2.00 0.70
CA VAL A 77 -2.71 -1.62 -0.51
C VAL A 77 -2.90 -2.67 -1.59
N THR A 78 -3.07 -2.25 -2.83
CA THR A 78 -3.43 -3.18 -3.92
C THR A 78 -2.30 -4.07 -4.37
N LEU A 79 -1.05 -3.70 -4.09
CA LEU A 79 0.14 -4.48 -4.45
C LEU A 79 1.00 -4.72 -3.21
N GLU A 80 1.65 -5.87 -3.16
CA GLU A 80 2.61 -6.21 -2.10
C GLU A 80 3.64 -5.08 -1.93
N PRO A 81 3.84 -4.53 -0.71
CA PRO A 81 4.81 -3.46 -0.51
C PRO A 81 6.22 -3.84 -0.92
N CYS A 82 6.92 -2.90 -1.57
CA CYS A 82 8.34 -3.06 -1.89
C CYS A 82 9.21 -2.85 -0.65
N ALA A 83 10.52 -3.04 -0.80
CA ALA A 83 11.47 -2.91 0.32
C ALA A 83 11.43 -1.53 0.97
N MET A 84 11.34 -0.47 0.18
CA MET A 84 11.23 0.90 0.68
C MET A 84 9.97 1.09 1.52
N CYS A 85 8.82 0.66 0.98
CA CYS A 85 7.54 0.81 1.66
C CYS A 85 7.43 -0.08 2.89
N ALA A 86 7.94 -1.31 2.81
CA ALA A 86 8.00 -2.21 3.97
C ALA A 86 8.81 -1.59 5.10
N GLY A 87 9.95 -0.98 4.80
CA GLY A 87 10.75 -0.25 5.76
C GLY A 87 9.99 0.91 6.40
N ALA A 88 9.28 1.68 5.58
CA ALA A 88 8.46 2.81 6.07
C ALA A 88 7.33 2.33 6.98
N ILE A 89 6.66 1.23 6.62
CA ILE A 89 5.59 0.62 7.42
C ILE A 89 6.13 0.21 8.80
N VAL A 90 7.30 -0.42 8.82
CA VAL A 90 7.96 -0.82 10.07
C VAL A 90 8.31 0.41 10.91
N GLN A 91 8.87 1.45 10.30
CA GLN A 91 9.21 2.70 11.00
C GLN A 91 7.97 3.37 11.60
N ALA A 92 6.85 3.32 10.88
CA ALA A 92 5.59 3.90 11.33
C ALA A 92 4.87 3.01 12.38
N ARG A 93 5.36 1.80 12.64
CA ARG A 93 4.79 0.84 13.58
C ARG A 93 3.34 0.44 13.24
N VAL A 94 3.02 0.40 11.95
CA VAL A 94 1.70 -0.07 11.50
C VAL A 94 1.54 -1.54 11.90
N PRO A 95 0.51 -1.89 12.68
CA PRO A 95 0.38 -3.26 13.18
C PRO A 95 -0.12 -4.27 12.14
N ARG A 96 -0.84 -3.83 11.12
CA ARG A 96 -1.45 -4.74 10.16
C ARG A 96 -1.42 -4.17 8.73
N VAL A 97 -1.06 -5.04 7.77
CA VAL A 97 -1.11 -4.73 6.33
C VAL A 97 -1.94 -5.81 5.63
N VAL A 98 -2.87 -5.37 4.81
CA VAL A 98 -3.64 -6.21 3.90
C VAL A 98 -3.29 -5.80 2.48
N TYR A 99 -2.87 -6.77 1.64
CA TYR A 99 -2.54 -6.41 0.26
C TYR A 99 -3.22 -7.33 -0.75
N GLY A 100 -3.29 -6.85 -2.00
CA GLY A 100 -3.93 -7.58 -3.09
C GLY A 100 -2.97 -8.55 -3.78
N ALA A 101 -2.29 -8.08 -4.81
CA ALA A 101 -1.43 -8.92 -5.65
C ALA A 101 -0.01 -9.02 -5.10
N ASP A 102 0.63 -10.18 -5.25
CA ASP A 102 2.07 -10.32 -5.03
C ASP A 102 2.84 -9.55 -6.11
N ASP A 103 4.00 -9.00 -5.75
CA ASP A 103 4.87 -8.30 -6.68
C ASP A 103 6.11 -9.16 -6.96
N PRO A 104 6.18 -9.84 -8.12
CA PRO A 104 7.30 -10.73 -8.41
C PRO A 104 8.64 -10.02 -8.64
N LYS A 105 8.63 -8.70 -8.79
CA LYS A 105 9.84 -7.91 -9.08
C LYS A 105 10.39 -7.15 -7.89
N GLY A 106 9.61 -6.95 -6.85
CA GLY A 106 10.06 -6.11 -5.73
C GLY A 106 9.34 -6.32 -4.41
N GLY A 107 8.47 -7.31 -4.32
CA GLY A 107 7.66 -7.55 -3.11
C GLY A 107 8.50 -7.88 -1.89
N ALA A 108 8.19 -7.28 -0.76
CA ALA A 108 8.97 -7.38 0.47
C ALA A 108 8.22 -8.01 1.64
N PHE A 109 7.13 -8.72 1.36
CA PHE A 109 6.53 -9.63 2.34
C PHE A 109 7.04 -11.05 2.13
N ARG A 110 6.84 -11.62 0.93
CA ARG A 110 7.20 -13.01 0.67
C ARG A 110 7.81 -13.28 -0.71
N THR A 111 7.76 -12.31 -1.64
CA THR A 111 8.11 -12.59 -3.03
C THR A 111 9.60 -12.45 -3.31
N CYS A 112 10.21 -11.31 -3.00
CA CYS A 112 11.64 -11.06 -3.19
C CYS A 112 12.39 -10.91 -1.88
N PHE A 113 11.73 -10.36 -0.87
CA PHE A 113 12.29 -10.08 0.45
C PHE A 113 11.26 -10.46 1.50
N GLU A 114 11.74 -10.58 2.75
CA GLU A 114 10.89 -10.85 3.90
C GLU A 114 11.19 -9.79 4.97
N LEU A 115 10.62 -8.58 4.79
CA LEU A 115 10.88 -7.45 5.66
C LEU A 115 9.77 -7.18 6.67
N LEU A 116 8.50 -7.32 6.27
CA LEU A 116 7.37 -7.00 7.15
C LEU A 116 7.31 -7.90 8.38
N THR A 117 7.73 -9.14 8.24
CA THR A 117 7.69 -10.15 9.30
C THR A 117 9.08 -10.54 9.82
N ASN A 118 10.12 -9.80 9.46
CA ASN A 118 11.49 -10.13 9.85
C ASN A 118 11.69 -9.92 11.35
N THR A 119 12.00 -11.00 12.07
CA THR A 119 12.11 -10.99 13.54
C THR A 119 13.31 -10.20 14.07
N LYS A 120 14.25 -9.85 13.22
CA LYS A 120 15.40 -9.03 13.60
C LYS A 120 15.06 -7.53 13.66
N LEU A 121 13.93 -7.13 13.07
CA LEU A 121 13.48 -5.75 13.11
C LEU A 121 12.74 -5.47 14.40
N ASN A 122 12.64 -4.19 14.77
CA ASN A 122 12.02 -3.75 16.03
C ASN A 122 10.50 -3.93 16.06
N HIS A 123 9.90 -4.17 14.91
CA HIS A 123 8.44 -4.28 14.78
C HIS A 123 8.12 -5.31 13.70
N GLN A 124 7.21 -6.21 13.99
CA GLN A 124 6.68 -7.16 13.02
C GLN A 124 5.23 -6.80 12.71
N VAL A 125 4.84 -7.01 11.47
CA VAL A 125 3.53 -6.63 10.94
C VAL A 125 2.70 -7.91 10.73
N GLU A 126 1.42 -7.88 11.13
CA GLU A 126 0.47 -8.92 10.75
C GLU A 126 0.08 -8.67 9.29
N VAL A 127 0.23 -9.66 8.42
CA VAL A 127 -0.01 -9.50 6.98
C VAL A 127 -1.09 -10.44 6.50
N ALA A 128 -2.06 -9.90 5.75
CA ALA A 128 -3.09 -10.69 5.07
C ALA A 128 -2.94 -10.49 3.55
N PRO A 129 -2.37 -11.46 2.84
CA PRO A 129 -2.16 -11.34 1.39
C PRO A 129 -3.38 -11.78 0.58
N GLY A 130 -3.44 -11.37 -0.68
CA GLY A 130 -4.36 -11.95 -1.67
C GLY A 130 -5.78 -11.40 -1.67
N VAL A 131 -6.07 -10.35 -0.97
CA VAL A 131 -7.42 -9.76 -0.96
C VAL A 131 -7.64 -8.96 -2.23
N LEU A 132 -8.56 -9.44 -3.09
CA LEU A 132 -8.81 -8.91 -4.44
C LEU A 132 -7.54 -8.86 -5.31
N GLY A 133 -6.66 -9.85 -5.13
CA GLY A 133 -5.37 -9.89 -5.81
C GLY A 133 -5.49 -10.02 -7.33
N GLU A 134 -6.48 -10.75 -7.83
CA GLU A 134 -6.69 -10.90 -9.28
C GLU A 134 -7.08 -9.58 -9.93
N GLU A 135 -7.99 -8.83 -9.31
CA GLU A 135 -8.40 -7.53 -9.80
C GLU A 135 -7.24 -6.53 -9.78
N ALA A 136 -6.44 -6.54 -8.71
CA ALA A 136 -5.27 -5.68 -8.59
C ALA A 136 -4.23 -6.00 -9.67
N ALA A 137 -3.95 -7.29 -9.90
CA ALA A 137 -3.01 -7.74 -10.92
C ALA A 137 -3.50 -7.37 -12.33
N SER A 138 -4.79 -7.57 -12.58
CA SER A 138 -5.40 -7.27 -13.88
C SER A 138 -5.29 -5.78 -14.22
N LEU A 139 -5.51 -4.91 -13.24
CA LEU A 139 -5.40 -3.47 -13.42
C LEU A 139 -3.98 -3.05 -13.81
N LEU A 140 -2.97 -3.62 -13.15
CA LEU A 140 -1.56 -3.38 -13.49
C LEU A 140 -1.22 -3.89 -14.89
N GLN A 141 -1.64 -5.10 -15.22
CA GLN A 141 -1.38 -5.70 -16.54
C GLN A 141 -1.98 -4.86 -17.66
N THR A 142 -3.22 -4.42 -17.50
CA THR A 142 -3.91 -3.56 -18.47
C THR A 142 -3.19 -2.24 -18.65
N PHE A 143 -2.75 -1.62 -17.57
CA PHE A 143 -2.01 -0.35 -17.61
C PHE A 143 -0.71 -0.49 -18.40
N PHE A 144 0.10 -1.50 -18.08
CA PHE A 144 1.39 -1.69 -18.76
C PHE A 144 1.23 -2.15 -20.20
N ALA A 145 0.23 -2.97 -20.52
CA ALA A 145 -0.05 -3.40 -21.90
C ALA A 145 -0.37 -2.20 -22.80
N ALA A 146 -1.10 -1.22 -22.30
CA ALA A 146 -1.48 -0.02 -23.06
C ALA A 146 -0.29 0.91 -23.33
N ARG A 147 0.87 0.70 -22.68
CA ARG A 147 2.05 1.56 -22.78
C ARG A 147 3.23 0.91 -23.48
N ARG A 148 3.05 -0.25 -24.06
CA ARG A 148 4.06 -0.97 -24.85
C ARG A 148 4.06 -0.51 -26.30
#